data_96425993cc45aba0f9dccb8c15c5b768
#
_entry.id   96425993cc45aba0f9dccb8c15c5b768
#
_cell.length_a   1.000
_cell.length_b   1.000
_cell.length_c   1.000
_cell.angle_alpha   90.00
_cell.angle_beta   90.00
_cell.angle_gamma   90.00
#
_symmetry.space_group_name_H-M   'P 1'
#
loop_
_entity.id
_entity.type
_entity.pdbx_description
1 polymer ?
#
loop_
_entity_poly.entity_id
_entity_poly.type
_entity_poly.pdbx_seq_one_letter_code
_entity_poly.pdbx_strand_id
1 'polypeptide(L)'
;MTTDNQTTLDLKQFLPYSLTNIAMQMSEQFSELYQQQFDLTVPQWRIIANLAQYGERTAKELCDMARMDKSTVSRAVKSLLTRNLIMAKENPKDKRASLLSLSVEGNRLHEQIVPLANEWQAGLVSDLDSQELKQFINTLSKLSNHLNKNV
;
A
#
# COMPACT_ATOMS: atom_id res chain seq x y z
N MET A 1 39.44 -17.69 24.04
CA MET A 1 38.17 -16.98 23.96
C MET A 1 38.20 -16.18 22.66
N THR A 2 37.67 -16.75 21.59
CA THR A 2 37.56 -16.09 20.29
C THR A 2 36.35 -15.19 20.36
N THR A 3 36.56 -13.88 20.47
CA THR A 3 35.59 -12.86 20.15
C THR A 3 35.39 -12.94 18.64
N ASP A 4 34.39 -13.70 18.25
CA ASP A 4 33.91 -13.72 16.87
C ASP A 4 33.27 -12.35 16.64
N ASN A 5 34.09 -11.44 16.16
CA ASN A 5 33.71 -10.10 15.78
C ASN A 5 32.92 -10.24 14.47
N GLN A 6 31.58 -10.45 14.57
CA GLN A 6 30.71 -10.52 13.41
C GLN A 6 30.71 -9.15 12.67
N THR A 7 31.73 -8.98 11.84
CA THR A 7 31.87 -7.79 10.96
C THR A 7 31.04 -7.92 9.67
N THR A 8 30.36 -9.06 9.48
CA THR A 8 29.53 -9.34 8.29
C THR A 8 28.06 -9.39 8.65
N LEU A 9 27.25 -8.61 7.93
CA LEU A 9 25.80 -8.62 8.04
C LEU A 9 25.20 -9.73 7.17
N ASP A 10 24.47 -10.68 7.76
CA ASP A 10 23.68 -11.65 7.00
C ASP A 10 22.38 -10.99 6.49
N LEU A 11 22.36 -10.64 5.21
CA LEU A 11 21.20 -9.97 4.59
C LEU A 11 19.92 -10.83 4.62
N LYS A 12 20.03 -12.16 4.66
CA LYS A 12 18.87 -13.05 4.73
C LYS A 12 18.16 -12.96 6.09
N GLN A 13 18.91 -12.63 7.14
CA GLN A 13 18.38 -12.47 8.49
C GLN A 13 18.13 -11.00 8.86
N PHE A 14 18.60 -10.07 8.04
CA PHE A 14 18.41 -8.65 8.27
C PHE A 14 17.02 -8.22 7.79
N LEU A 15 16.09 -8.03 8.74
CA LEU A 15 14.67 -7.78 8.47
C LEU A 15 14.40 -6.64 7.48
N PRO A 16 15.04 -5.46 7.57
CA PRO A 16 14.79 -4.39 6.60
C PRO A 16 15.01 -4.80 5.16
N TYR A 17 16.07 -5.55 4.90
CA TYR A 17 16.38 -6.05 3.56
C TYR A 17 15.37 -7.11 3.09
N SER A 18 15.14 -8.12 3.92
CA SER A 18 14.25 -9.23 3.58
C SER A 18 12.80 -8.78 3.39
N LEU A 19 12.28 -7.94 4.30
CA LEU A 19 10.90 -7.44 4.20
C LEU A 19 10.70 -6.51 3.01
N THR A 20 11.69 -5.63 2.72
CA THR A 20 11.61 -4.76 1.54
C THR A 20 11.55 -5.57 0.25
N ASN A 21 12.43 -6.57 0.10
CA ASN A 21 12.45 -7.40 -1.11
C ASN A 21 11.16 -8.19 -1.29
N ILE A 22 10.65 -8.82 -0.25
CA ILE A 22 9.38 -9.57 -0.30
C ILE A 22 8.22 -8.62 -0.63
N ALA A 23 8.15 -7.46 0.01
CA ALA A 23 7.10 -6.49 -0.25
C ALA A 23 7.12 -5.97 -1.69
N MET A 24 8.31 -5.73 -2.26
CA MET A 24 8.47 -5.35 -3.66
C MET A 24 8.00 -6.46 -4.61
N GLN A 25 8.40 -7.70 -4.39
CA GLN A 25 7.96 -8.84 -5.20
C GLN A 25 6.45 -9.03 -5.15
N MET A 26 5.84 -8.94 -3.97
CA MET A 26 4.38 -8.99 -3.82
C MET A 26 3.69 -7.86 -4.58
N SER A 27 4.20 -6.64 -4.47
CA SER A 27 3.65 -5.47 -5.17
C SER A 27 3.75 -5.62 -6.69
N GLU A 28 4.87 -6.09 -7.20
CA GLU A 28 5.09 -6.32 -8.64
C GLU A 28 4.13 -7.38 -9.18
N GLN A 29 4.09 -8.56 -8.57
CA GLN A 29 3.24 -9.66 -9.03
C GLN A 29 1.75 -9.31 -8.96
N PHE A 30 1.29 -8.70 -7.87
CA PHE A 30 -0.10 -8.28 -7.78
C PHE A 30 -0.43 -7.16 -8.77
N SER A 31 0.53 -6.27 -9.07
CA SER A 31 0.32 -5.17 -10.00
C SER A 31 0.03 -5.63 -11.42
N GLU A 32 0.59 -6.74 -11.87
CA GLU A 32 0.33 -7.30 -13.21
C GLU A 32 -1.18 -7.53 -13.43
N LEU A 33 -1.87 -7.95 -12.39
CA LEU A 33 -3.29 -8.26 -12.44
C LEU A 33 -4.15 -7.01 -12.69
N TYR A 34 -3.95 -5.94 -11.93
CA TYR A 34 -4.75 -4.72 -12.08
C TYR A 34 -4.23 -3.78 -13.18
N GLN A 35 -2.97 -3.87 -13.57
CA GLN A 35 -2.44 -3.16 -14.73
C GLN A 35 -3.05 -3.70 -16.03
N GLN A 36 -3.07 -5.00 -16.20
CA GLN A 36 -3.59 -5.62 -17.41
C GLN A 36 -5.10 -5.46 -17.59
N GLN A 37 -5.86 -5.61 -16.51
CA GLN A 37 -7.32 -5.61 -16.56
C GLN A 37 -7.94 -4.21 -16.42
N PHE A 38 -7.30 -3.31 -15.68
CA PHE A 38 -7.89 -2.02 -15.30
C PHE A 38 -7.03 -0.81 -15.66
N ASP A 39 -5.88 -1.03 -16.27
CA ASP A 39 -4.94 0.05 -16.65
C ASP A 39 -4.60 0.98 -15.47
N LEU A 40 -4.32 0.38 -14.32
CA LEU A 40 -3.91 1.10 -13.11
C LEU A 40 -2.41 0.90 -12.84
N THR A 41 -1.73 1.99 -12.55
CA THR A 41 -0.36 1.92 -11.98
C THR A 41 -0.39 1.59 -10.49
N VAL A 42 0.74 1.14 -9.94
CA VAL A 42 0.87 0.87 -8.49
C VAL A 42 0.47 2.07 -7.63
N PRO A 43 0.92 3.31 -7.91
CA PRO A 43 0.48 4.47 -7.14
C PRO A 43 -1.03 4.73 -7.24
N GLN A 44 -1.62 4.56 -8.41
CA GLN A 44 -3.07 4.75 -8.60
C GLN A 44 -3.88 3.72 -7.80
N TRP A 45 -3.50 2.45 -7.87
CA TRP A 45 -4.13 1.41 -7.05
C TRP A 45 -4.03 1.71 -5.55
N ARG A 46 -2.85 2.11 -5.07
CA ARG A 46 -2.66 2.45 -3.64
C ARG A 46 -3.54 3.60 -3.20
N ILE A 47 -3.72 4.62 -4.03
CA ILE A 47 -4.63 5.75 -3.75
C ILE A 47 -6.08 5.27 -3.69
N ILE A 48 -6.54 4.51 -4.69
CA ILE A 48 -7.90 3.96 -4.71
C ILE A 48 -8.17 3.10 -3.47
N ALA A 49 -7.27 2.18 -3.14
CA ALA A 49 -7.42 1.30 -1.99
C ALA A 49 -7.48 2.07 -0.66
N ASN A 50 -6.63 3.09 -0.49
CA ASN A 50 -6.65 3.92 0.72
C ASN A 50 -7.93 4.76 0.82
N LEU A 51 -8.39 5.36 -0.25
CA LEU A 51 -9.64 6.11 -0.26
C LEU A 51 -10.86 5.20 -0.02
N ALA A 52 -10.85 3.98 -0.54
CA ALA A 52 -11.92 3.00 -0.28
C ALA A 52 -11.97 2.60 1.19
N GLN A 53 -10.80 2.35 1.80
CA GLN A 53 -10.71 1.86 3.18
C GLN A 53 -10.96 2.96 4.22
N TYR A 54 -10.43 4.16 3.98
CA TYR A 54 -10.35 5.21 5.01
C TYR A 54 -11.19 6.45 4.68
N GLY A 55 -11.87 6.47 3.52
CA GLY A 55 -12.67 7.61 3.08
C GLY A 55 -11.83 8.79 2.60
N GLU A 56 -12.39 9.98 2.68
CA GLU A 56 -11.79 11.20 2.16
C GLU A 56 -10.43 11.52 2.80
N ARG A 57 -9.45 11.86 1.95
CA ARG A 57 -8.08 12.22 2.35
C ARG A 57 -7.51 13.33 1.48
N THR A 58 -6.62 14.11 2.04
CA THR A 58 -5.78 15.03 1.28
C THR A 58 -4.64 14.28 0.56
N ALA A 59 -4.05 14.90 -0.46
CA ALA A 59 -2.89 14.33 -1.12
C ALA A 59 -1.71 14.10 -0.16
N LYS A 60 -1.53 15.00 0.82
CA LYS A 60 -0.49 14.85 1.86
C LYS A 60 -0.71 13.61 2.73
N GLU A 61 -1.95 13.39 3.19
CA GLU A 61 -2.29 12.18 3.95
C GLU A 61 -2.04 10.92 3.13
N LEU A 62 -2.35 10.94 1.84
CA LEU A 62 -2.09 9.80 0.94
C LEU A 62 -0.59 9.54 0.76
N CYS A 63 0.25 10.57 0.70
CA CYS A 63 1.71 10.41 0.71
C CYS A 63 2.18 9.65 1.95
N ASP A 64 1.71 10.06 3.12
CA ASP A 64 2.12 9.48 4.40
C ASP A 64 1.59 8.03 4.55
N MET A 65 0.31 7.81 4.25
CA MET A 65 -0.36 6.51 4.38
C MET A 65 0.21 5.45 3.43
N ALA A 66 0.44 5.83 2.18
CA ALA A 66 0.91 4.91 1.15
C ALA A 66 2.45 4.89 1.01
N ARG A 67 3.17 5.67 1.83
CA ARG A 67 4.64 5.77 1.77
C ARG A 67 5.13 6.11 0.37
N MET A 68 4.51 7.11 -0.26
CA MET A 68 4.86 7.60 -1.59
C MET A 68 5.29 9.06 -1.54
N ASP A 69 6.20 9.45 -2.42
CA ASP A 69 6.62 10.82 -2.55
C ASP A 69 5.54 11.73 -3.17
N LYS A 70 5.62 13.02 -2.90
CA LYS A 70 4.67 14.03 -3.35
C LYS A 70 4.49 14.06 -4.87
N SER A 71 5.57 13.92 -5.62
CA SER A 71 5.54 13.94 -7.09
C SER A 71 4.77 12.74 -7.64
N THR A 72 5.01 11.55 -7.10
CA THR A 72 4.32 10.31 -7.47
C THR A 72 2.82 10.39 -7.17
N VAL A 73 2.45 10.85 -5.98
CA VAL A 73 1.04 11.04 -5.60
C VAL A 73 0.36 12.09 -6.48
N SER A 74 1.01 13.22 -6.72
CA SER A 74 0.45 14.30 -7.55
C SER A 74 0.13 13.82 -8.97
N ARG A 75 1.03 13.07 -9.61
CA ARG A 75 0.80 12.50 -10.95
C ARG A 75 -0.33 11.49 -10.96
N ALA A 76 -0.35 10.61 -9.97
CA ALA A 76 -1.40 9.60 -9.86
C ALA A 76 -2.77 10.24 -9.60
N VAL A 77 -2.87 11.21 -8.71
CA VAL A 77 -4.10 11.98 -8.44
C VAL A 77 -4.60 12.68 -9.71
N LYS A 78 -3.72 13.38 -10.42
CA LYS A 78 -4.09 14.04 -11.68
C LYS A 78 -4.67 13.06 -12.71
N SER A 79 -4.04 11.91 -12.88
CA SER A 79 -4.52 10.86 -13.78
C SER A 79 -5.89 10.29 -13.35
N LEU A 80 -6.06 10.00 -12.06
CA LEU A 80 -7.32 9.47 -11.52
C LEU A 80 -8.47 10.48 -11.63
N LEU A 81 -8.20 11.77 -11.43
CA LEU A 81 -9.18 12.85 -11.66
C LEU A 81 -9.59 12.92 -13.13
N THR A 82 -8.62 12.88 -14.04
CA THR A 82 -8.88 12.89 -15.50
C THR A 82 -9.72 11.70 -15.95
N ARG A 83 -9.54 10.54 -15.31
CA ARG A 83 -10.31 9.31 -15.58
C ARG A 83 -11.64 9.26 -14.81
N ASN A 84 -12.00 10.29 -14.07
CA ASN A 84 -13.19 10.35 -13.22
C ASN A 84 -13.30 9.20 -12.20
N LEU A 85 -12.18 8.66 -11.74
CA LEU A 85 -12.14 7.60 -10.73
C LEU A 85 -12.12 8.16 -9.30
N ILE A 86 -11.65 9.39 -9.15
CA ILE A 86 -11.72 10.14 -7.90
C ILE A 86 -12.31 11.53 -8.14
N MET A 87 -12.76 12.14 -7.07
CA MET A 87 -13.28 13.52 -7.04
C MET A 87 -12.47 14.33 -6.04
N ALA A 88 -12.40 15.64 -6.29
CA ALA A 88 -11.80 16.60 -5.37
C ALA A 88 -12.86 17.62 -4.93
N LYS A 89 -12.90 17.93 -3.66
CA LYS A 89 -13.70 19.00 -3.09
C LYS A 89 -12.88 19.91 -2.19
N GLU A 90 -13.38 21.11 -1.94
CA GLU A 90 -12.76 22.03 -0.99
C GLU A 90 -12.67 21.39 0.40
N ASN A 91 -11.51 21.53 1.04
CA ASN A 91 -11.33 21.11 2.43
C ASN A 91 -11.78 22.23 3.36
N PRO A 92 -12.83 22.06 4.16
CA PRO A 92 -13.33 23.11 5.05
C PRO A 92 -12.34 23.46 6.18
N LYS A 93 -11.38 22.58 6.48
CA LYS A 93 -10.36 22.80 7.50
C LYS A 93 -9.11 23.50 6.98
N ASP A 94 -8.81 23.32 5.70
CA ASP A 94 -7.65 23.93 5.04
C ASP A 94 -7.93 24.15 3.55
N LYS A 95 -8.24 25.40 3.18
CA LYS A 95 -8.56 25.77 1.79
C LYS A 95 -7.39 25.61 0.81
N ARG A 96 -6.18 25.35 1.30
CA ARG A 96 -4.98 25.11 0.46
C ARG A 96 -4.89 23.68 -0.06
N ALA A 97 -5.65 22.76 0.53
CA ALA A 97 -5.64 21.36 0.17
C ALA A 97 -7.05 20.88 -0.17
N SER A 98 -7.18 20.11 -1.24
CA SER A 98 -8.44 19.46 -1.58
C SER A 98 -8.61 18.14 -0.82
N LEU A 99 -9.85 17.80 -0.49
CA LEU A 99 -10.23 16.45 -0.06
C LEU A 99 -10.53 15.61 -1.29
N LEU A 100 -9.87 14.47 -1.38
CA LEU A 100 -10.04 13.49 -2.45
C LEU A 100 -10.91 12.34 -1.94
N SER A 101 -11.80 11.86 -2.79
CA SER A 101 -12.67 10.71 -2.52
C SER A 101 -12.87 9.88 -3.78
N LEU A 102 -13.29 8.62 -3.63
CA LEU A 102 -13.68 7.84 -4.80
C LEU A 102 -14.97 8.39 -5.42
N SER A 103 -15.02 8.41 -6.73
CA SER A 103 -16.26 8.60 -7.48
C SER A 103 -17.09 7.31 -7.47
N VAL A 104 -18.29 7.35 -8.04
CA VAL A 104 -19.09 6.13 -8.28
C VAL A 104 -18.31 5.13 -9.13
N GLU A 105 -17.65 5.61 -10.17
CA GLU A 105 -16.82 4.76 -11.06
C GLU A 105 -15.60 4.21 -10.34
N GLY A 106 -14.95 5.01 -9.49
CA GLY A 106 -13.83 4.57 -8.65
C GLY A 106 -14.23 3.49 -7.66
N ASN A 107 -15.40 3.61 -7.04
CA ASN A 107 -15.95 2.58 -6.16
C ASN A 107 -16.23 1.27 -6.93
N ARG A 108 -16.87 1.36 -8.09
CA ARG A 108 -17.12 0.19 -8.95
C ARG A 108 -15.83 -0.51 -9.37
N LEU A 109 -14.81 0.26 -9.75
CA LEU A 109 -13.51 -0.28 -10.11
C LEU A 109 -12.87 -1.01 -8.91
N HIS A 110 -12.89 -0.42 -7.73
CA HIS A 110 -12.38 -1.03 -6.51
C HIS A 110 -13.11 -2.35 -6.20
N GLU A 111 -14.46 -2.35 -6.29
CA GLU A 111 -15.27 -3.54 -6.06
C GLU A 111 -14.94 -4.70 -7.03
N GLN A 112 -14.52 -4.40 -8.26
CA GLN A 112 -14.08 -5.40 -9.22
C GLN A 112 -12.69 -5.96 -8.89
N ILE A 113 -11.81 -5.15 -8.30
CA ILE A 113 -10.45 -5.57 -7.95
C ILE A 113 -10.42 -6.38 -6.65
N VAL A 114 -11.29 -6.09 -5.69
CA VAL A 114 -11.30 -6.75 -4.37
C VAL A 114 -11.35 -8.27 -4.43
N PRO A 115 -12.24 -8.93 -5.22
CA PRO A 115 -12.24 -10.39 -5.34
C PRO A 115 -10.93 -10.94 -5.87
N LEU A 116 -10.34 -10.26 -6.86
CA LEU A 116 -9.06 -10.66 -7.46
C LEU A 116 -7.91 -10.53 -6.46
N ALA A 117 -7.91 -9.45 -5.65
CA ALA A 117 -6.94 -9.25 -4.58
C ALA A 117 -7.04 -10.35 -3.52
N ASN A 118 -8.25 -10.71 -3.11
CA ASN A 118 -8.48 -11.76 -2.13
C ASN A 118 -8.04 -13.13 -2.64
N GLU A 119 -8.35 -13.46 -3.90
CA GLU A 119 -7.93 -14.70 -4.53
C GLU A 119 -6.40 -14.78 -4.65
N TRP A 120 -5.77 -13.69 -5.11
CA TRP A 120 -4.32 -13.60 -5.21
C TRP A 120 -3.65 -13.78 -3.85
N GLN A 121 -4.15 -13.13 -2.80
CA GLN A 121 -3.64 -13.27 -1.44
C GLN A 121 -3.84 -14.70 -0.91
N ALA A 122 -4.98 -15.32 -1.15
CA ALA A 122 -5.23 -16.70 -0.75
C ALA A 122 -4.20 -17.66 -1.37
N GLY A 123 -3.86 -17.46 -2.65
CA GLY A 123 -2.80 -18.20 -3.33
C GLY A 123 -1.43 -17.96 -2.70
N LEU A 124 -1.10 -16.70 -2.41
CA LEU A 124 0.19 -16.31 -1.81
C LEU A 124 0.44 -17.00 -0.46
N VAL A 125 -0.59 -17.13 0.36
CA VAL A 125 -0.48 -17.69 1.72
C VAL A 125 -0.94 -19.15 1.81
N SER A 126 -1.11 -19.83 0.70
CA SER A 126 -1.66 -21.20 0.66
C SER A 126 -0.83 -22.24 1.43
N ASP A 127 0.48 -22.02 1.55
CA ASP A 127 1.40 -22.89 2.28
C ASP A 127 1.46 -22.59 3.80
N LEU A 128 0.77 -21.54 4.25
CA LEU A 128 0.68 -21.16 5.65
C LEU A 128 -0.62 -21.71 6.27
N ASP A 129 -0.55 -22.24 7.47
CA ASP A 129 -1.77 -22.49 8.22
C ASP A 129 -2.35 -21.18 8.79
N SER A 130 -3.60 -21.23 9.24
CA SER A 130 -4.31 -20.03 9.74
C SER A 130 -3.65 -19.41 10.99
N GLN A 131 -2.97 -20.21 11.80
CA GLN A 131 -2.27 -19.76 12.99
C GLN A 131 -0.96 -19.05 12.62
N GLU A 132 -0.19 -19.61 11.70
CA GLU A 132 1.03 -19.00 11.17
C GLU A 132 0.75 -17.63 10.55
N LEU A 133 -0.28 -17.54 9.69
CA LEU A 133 -0.67 -16.27 9.08
C LEU A 133 -1.08 -15.24 10.13
N LYS A 134 -1.90 -15.64 11.12
CA LYS A 134 -2.33 -14.76 12.21
C LYS A 134 -1.16 -14.26 13.04
N GLN A 135 -0.22 -15.13 13.37
CA GLN A 135 0.99 -14.78 14.12
C GLN A 135 1.88 -13.83 13.33
N PHE A 136 2.04 -14.07 12.02
CA PHE A 136 2.83 -13.20 11.13
C PHE A 136 2.24 -11.79 11.07
N ILE A 137 0.94 -11.64 10.82
CA ILE A 137 0.26 -10.34 10.80
C ILE A 137 0.42 -9.62 12.15
N ASN A 138 0.25 -10.33 13.26
CA ASN A 138 0.44 -9.77 14.60
C ASN A 138 1.89 -9.30 14.82
N THR A 139 2.87 -10.05 14.35
CA THR A 139 4.28 -9.68 14.43
C THR A 139 4.60 -8.43 13.61
N LEU A 140 4.08 -8.34 12.38
CA LEU A 140 4.20 -7.13 11.56
C LEU A 140 3.60 -5.90 12.26
N SER A 141 2.45 -6.06 12.90
CA SER A 141 1.80 -4.98 13.65
C SER A 141 2.66 -4.50 14.83
N LYS A 142 3.29 -5.42 15.55
CA LYS A 142 4.22 -5.08 16.65
C LYS A 142 5.43 -4.31 16.15
N LEU A 143 6.03 -4.73 15.03
CA LEU A 143 7.16 -4.04 14.41
C LEU A 143 6.76 -2.63 13.94
N SER A 144 5.61 -2.49 13.29
CA SER A 144 5.08 -1.20 12.86
C SER A 144 4.86 -0.25 14.05
N ASN A 145 4.25 -0.74 15.12
CA ASN A 145 4.03 0.06 16.33
C ASN A 145 5.33 0.51 16.99
N HIS A 146 6.36 -0.34 16.99
CA HIS A 146 7.68 0.01 17.50
C HIS A 146 8.32 1.14 16.68
N LEU A 147 8.27 1.04 15.37
CA LEU A 147 8.81 2.06 14.46
C LEU A 147 8.10 3.40 14.61
N ASN A 148 6.78 3.40 14.80
CA ASN A 148 5.99 4.62 14.96
C ASN A 148 6.21 5.34 16.31
N LYS A 149 6.71 4.65 17.34
CA LYS A 149 7.05 5.26 18.64
C LYS A 149 8.38 6.02 18.66
N ASN A 150 9.22 5.76 17.67
CA ASN A 150 10.57 6.30 17.60
C ASN A 150 10.73 7.41 16.54
N VAL A 151 9.60 7.98 16.05
CA VAL A 151 9.56 9.11 15.11
C VAL A 151 9.11 10.38 15.80
#